data_5d4e9b71b739e885d161b916195661a1
#
_entry.id   5d4e9b71b739e885d161b916195661a1
#
_cell.length_a   1.000
_cell.length_b   1.000
_cell.length_c   1.000
_cell.angle_alpha   90.00
_cell.angle_beta   90.00
_cell.angle_gamma   90.00
#
_symmetry.space_group_name_H-M   'P 1'
#
loop_
_entity.id
_entity.type
_entity.pdbx_description
1 polymer ?
#
loop_
_entity_poly.entity_id
_entity_poly.type
_entity_poly.pdbx_seq_one_letter_code
_entity_poly.pdbx_strand_id
1 'polypeptide(L)'
;MLLPKRVKYRRVHRGRLTGKAYRGNKVTYGDFGLQALEPAWITSNQIEAARVAMTRYCKRFGKVLIKIFPDKPITQKPAETRMGSGKGSPEYWVAVVKPGRVMFELGGVSEETAREALRLASNKLPIKCKFVAKEEG
;
A
#
# COMPACT_ATOMS: atom_id res chain seq x y z
N MET A 1 -4.66 -11.30 5.52
CA MET A 1 -3.37 -10.73 5.11
C MET A 1 -3.11 -11.00 3.65
N LEU A 2 -2.65 -10.01 2.93
CA LEU A 2 -2.36 -10.15 1.50
C LEU A 2 -1.02 -10.83 1.29
N LEU A 3 -1.02 -11.94 0.56
CA LEU A 3 0.20 -12.67 0.25
C LEU A 3 0.22 -13.01 -1.24
N PRO A 4 1.41 -13.05 -1.87
CA PRO A 4 1.50 -13.52 -3.25
C PRO A 4 1.10 -14.97 -3.36
N LYS A 5 0.39 -15.32 -4.42
CA LYS A 5 0.03 -16.71 -4.69
C LYS A 5 1.23 -17.57 -5.03
N ARG A 6 2.21 -16.97 -5.66
CA ARG A 6 3.42 -17.67 -6.08
C ARG A 6 4.62 -16.75 -5.89
N VAL A 7 5.68 -17.31 -5.31
CA VAL A 7 6.91 -16.56 -5.06
C VAL A 7 8.03 -17.20 -5.87
N LYS A 8 8.61 -16.45 -6.80
CA LYS A 8 9.71 -16.92 -7.61
C LYS A 8 10.98 -17.06 -6.77
N TYR A 9 11.22 -16.09 -5.91
CA TYR A 9 12.34 -16.12 -4.98
C TYR A 9 11.83 -15.83 -3.58
N ARG A 10 12.30 -16.60 -2.60
CA ARG A 10 11.91 -16.37 -1.21
C ARG A 10 12.58 -15.17 -0.61
N ARG A 11 13.74 -14.80 -1.12
CA ARG A 11 14.51 -13.68 -0.57
C ARG A 11 14.91 -12.76 -1.71
N VAL A 12 14.80 -11.48 -1.47
CA VAL A 12 15.23 -10.47 -2.42
C VAL A 12 16.12 -9.46 -1.70
N HIS A 13 17.02 -8.85 -2.43
CA HIS A 13 17.85 -7.80 -1.88
C HIS A 13 17.04 -6.53 -1.71
N ARG A 14 17.45 -5.72 -0.73
CA ARG A 14 16.83 -4.41 -0.56
C ARG A 14 17.11 -3.57 -1.79
N GLY A 15 16.04 -3.02 -2.37
CA GLY A 15 16.17 -2.05 -3.43
C GLY A 15 16.28 -0.65 -2.86
N ARG A 16 16.66 0.29 -3.72
CA ARG A 16 16.67 1.69 -3.35
C ARG A 16 15.26 2.27 -3.49
N LEU A 17 14.86 3.06 -2.50
CA LEU A 17 13.58 3.77 -2.54
C LEU A 17 13.76 5.14 -3.19
N THR A 18 14.19 5.13 -4.45
CA THR A 18 14.43 6.36 -5.20
C THR A 18 13.56 6.43 -6.43
N GLY A 19 13.45 7.62 -6.99
CA GLY A 19 12.67 7.85 -8.18
C GLY A 19 11.20 8.12 -7.89
N LYS A 20 10.45 8.37 -8.94
CA LYS A 20 9.02 8.62 -8.88
C LYS A 20 8.28 7.53 -9.63
N ALA A 21 7.01 7.35 -9.30
CA ALA A 21 6.17 6.38 -10.01
C ALA A 21 5.82 6.92 -11.38
N TYR A 22 6.15 6.16 -12.41
CA TYR A 22 5.73 6.47 -13.78
C TYR A 22 4.44 5.76 -14.15
N ARG A 23 4.15 4.65 -13.48
CA ARG A 23 2.92 3.89 -13.67
C ARG A 23 2.13 3.91 -12.37
N GLY A 24 0.82 3.89 -12.49
CA GLY A 24 -0.05 3.89 -11.33
C GLY A 24 -0.06 5.21 -10.59
N ASN A 25 0.23 6.32 -11.28
CA ASN A 25 0.24 7.65 -10.69
C ASN A 25 -1.06 8.41 -10.88
N LYS A 26 -2.06 7.78 -11.47
CA LYS A 26 -3.37 8.38 -11.70
C LYS A 26 -4.48 7.43 -11.24
N VAL A 27 -5.61 8.00 -10.86
CA VAL A 27 -6.81 7.23 -10.55
C VAL A 27 -7.40 6.72 -11.87
N THR A 28 -7.63 5.41 -11.96
CA THR A 28 -8.09 4.78 -13.20
C THR A 28 -9.46 4.14 -13.09
N TYR A 29 -9.76 3.44 -12.00
CA TYR A 29 -10.99 2.67 -11.87
C TYR A 29 -11.99 3.31 -10.92
N GLY A 30 -11.54 3.95 -9.86
CA GLY A 30 -12.41 4.67 -8.94
C GLY A 30 -12.61 6.11 -9.37
N ASP A 31 -13.22 6.88 -8.48
CA ASP A 31 -13.42 8.31 -8.69
C ASP A 31 -12.37 9.14 -7.95
N PHE A 32 -11.87 8.61 -6.85
CA PHE A 32 -10.90 9.27 -5.98
C PHE A 32 -9.83 8.29 -5.56
N GLY A 33 -8.69 8.81 -5.14
CA GLY A 33 -7.58 7.97 -4.73
C GLY A 33 -6.71 8.60 -3.67
N LEU A 34 -5.86 7.77 -3.08
CA LEU A 34 -4.85 8.18 -2.11
C LEU A 34 -3.48 7.97 -2.73
N GLN A 35 -2.78 9.08 -2.93
CA GLN A 35 -1.49 9.09 -3.61
C GLN A 35 -0.37 9.26 -2.60
N ALA A 36 0.69 8.46 -2.74
CA ALA A 36 1.86 8.56 -1.89
C ALA A 36 2.67 9.81 -2.22
N LEU A 37 3.10 10.54 -1.20
CA LEU A 37 3.98 11.70 -1.35
C LEU A 37 5.43 11.37 -1.01
N GLU A 38 5.66 10.21 -0.39
CA GLU A 38 6.97 9.78 0.05
C GLU A 38 7.21 8.33 -0.37
N PRO A 39 8.46 7.91 -0.54
CA PRO A 39 8.75 6.50 -0.79
C PRO A 39 8.63 5.71 0.50
N ALA A 40 8.15 4.47 0.42
CA ALA A 40 8.06 3.61 1.59
C ALA A 40 7.84 2.15 1.21
N TRP A 41 8.11 1.31 2.17
CA TRP A 41 7.68 -0.09 2.15
C TRP A 41 6.42 -0.16 3.01
N ILE A 42 5.31 -0.52 2.38
CA ILE A 42 4.01 -0.64 3.05
C ILE A 42 3.75 -2.12 3.32
N THR A 43 3.58 -2.47 4.58
CA THR A 43 3.36 -3.87 4.96
C THR A 43 1.95 -4.32 4.62
N SER A 44 1.76 -5.64 4.48
CA SER A 44 0.42 -6.19 4.25
C SER A 44 -0.54 -5.82 5.38
N ASN A 45 -0.06 -5.74 6.62
CA ASN A 45 -0.90 -5.33 7.74
C ASN A 45 -1.34 -3.88 7.63
N GLN A 46 -0.47 -3.00 7.17
CA GLN A 46 -0.80 -1.58 6.95
C GLN A 46 -1.81 -1.43 5.82
N ILE A 47 -1.64 -2.19 4.74
CA ILE A 47 -2.59 -2.17 3.61
C ILE A 47 -3.97 -2.62 4.10
N GLU A 48 -4.01 -3.70 4.86
CA GLU A 48 -5.27 -4.23 5.38
C GLU A 48 -5.93 -3.26 6.36
N ALA A 49 -5.15 -2.65 7.23
CA ALA A 49 -5.67 -1.66 8.18
C ALA A 49 -6.27 -0.46 7.45
N ALA A 50 -5.62 0.02 6.40
CA ALA A 50 -6.14 1.14 5.60
C ALA A 50 -7.44 0.75 4.90
N ARG A 51 -7.48 -0.45 4.31
CA ARG A 51 -8.69 -0.96 3.66
C ARG A 51 -9.86 -1.02 4.64
N VAL A 52 -9.63 -1.56 5.82
CA VAL A 52 -10.67 -1.69 6.83
C VAL A 52 -11.18 -0.32 7.27
N ALA A 53 -10.27 0.65 7.44
CA ALA A 53 -10.67 2.01 7.84
C ALA A 53 -11.59 2.64 6.80
N MET A 54 -11.27 2.49 5.52
CA MET A 54 -12.12 3.02 4.44
C MET A 54 -13.46 2.30 4.39
N THR A 55 -13.44 0.99 4.47
CA THR A 55 -14.65 0.18 4.38
C THR A 55 -15.60 0.48 5.52
N ARG A 56 -15.09 0.64 6.73
CA ARG A 56 -15.91 0.97 7.89
C ARG A 56 -16.58 2.33 7.75
N TYR A 57 -15.84 3.31 7.26
CA TYR A 57 -16.40 4.64 7.09
C TYR A 57 -17.47 4.68 6.01
N CYS A 58 -17.22 4.02 4.88
CA CYS A 58 -18.16 3.98 3.77
C CYS A 58 -19.32 3.01 4.01
N LYS A 59 -19.18 2.12 4.98
CA LYS A 59 -20.17 1.08 5.28
C LYS A 59 -20.44 0.22 4.05
N ARG A 60 -21.70 0.21 3.58
CA ARG A 60 -22.10 -0.57 2.40
C ARG A 60 -21.94 0.19 1.10
N PHE A 61 -21.66 1.47 1.19
CA PHE A 61 -21.57 2.33 0.04
C PHE A 61 -20.12 2.43 -0.41
N GLY A 62 -19.93 2.56 -1.71
CA GLY A 62 -18.60 2.73 -2.24
C GLY A 62 -17.89 1.41 -2.52
N LYS A 63 -16.90 1.51 -3.37
CA LYS A 63 -16.06 0.39 -3.76
C LYS A 63 -14.61 0.78 -3.50
N VAL A 64 -13.93 -0.02 -2.68
CA VAL A 64 -12.53 0.19 -2.34
C VAL A 64 -11.68 -0.69 -3.25
N LEU A 65 -10.70 -0.09 -3.90
CA LEU A 65 -9.75 -0.79 -4.76
C LEU A 65 -8.35 -0.60 -4.21
N ILE A 66 -7.66 -1.70 -4.01
CA ILE A 66 -6.26 -1.68 -3.57
C ILE A 66 -5.39 -1.79 -4.80
N LYS A 67 -4.53 -0.79 -5.04
CA LYS A 67 -3.71 -0.69 -6.23
C LYS A 67 -2.26 -1.07 -6.00
N ILE A 68 -1.91 -1.46 -4.79
CA ILE A 68 -0.56 -1.94 -4.45
C ILE A 68 -0.69 -3.34 -3.89
N PHE A 69 0.38 -4.12 -4.03
CA PHE A 69 0.39 -5.49 -3.54
C PHE A 69 1.70 -5.78 -2.82
N PRO A 70 1.66 -6.44 -1.66
CA PRO A 70 2.87 -6.74 -0.89
C PRO A 70 3.58 -7.97 -1.45
N ASP A 71 4.39 -7.76 -2.48
CA ASP A 71 5.08 -8.85 -3.17
C ASP A 71 6.56 -8.99 -2.82
N LYS A 72 7.10 -8.09 -1.99
CA LYS A 72 8.49 -8.15 -1.59
C LYS A 72 8.62 -8.76 -0.20
N PRO A 73 9.32 -9.90 -0.06
CA PRO A 73 9.52 -10.49 1.26
C PRO A 73 10.61 -9.74 2.02
N ILE A 74 10.38 -9.52 3.30
CA ILE A 74 11.35 -8.90 4.20
C ILE A 74 11.76 -9.94 5.24
N THR A 75 13.05 -10.14 5.35
CA THR A 75 13.62 -11.04 6.33
C THR A 75 14.04 -10.25 7.56
N GLN A 76 13.58 -10.68 8.72
CA GLN A 76 13.97 -10.06 9.97
C GLN A 76 14.89 -11.04 10.71
N LYS A 77 16.04 -10.54 11.16
CA LYS A 77 16.93 -11.36 11.98
C LYS A 77 16.32 -11.51 13.37
N PRO A 78 16.21 -12.74 13.87
CA PRO A 78 15.82 -12.93 15.25
C PRO A 78 16.80 -12.25 16.20
N ALA A 79 16.31 -11.80 17.34
CA ALA A 79 17.17 -11.17 18.33
C ALA A 79 18.29 -12.11 18.80
N GLU A 80 18.06 -13.41 18.71
CA GLU A 80 19.00 -14.44 19.11
C GLU A 80 19.74 -15.06 17.94
N THR A 81 19.85 -14.37 16.82
CA THR A 81 20.51 -14.91 15.66
C THR A 81 21.92 -15.34 16.00
N ARG A 82 22.20 -16.61 15.83
CA ARG A 82 23.53 -17.16 16.05
C ARG A 82 24.35 -17.08 14.80
N MET A 83 25.65 -17.15 14.97
CA MET A 83 26.57 -17.12 13.86
C MET A 83 26.32 -18.28 12.90
N GLY A 84 26.42 -18.00 11.60
CA GLY A 84 26.34 -19.02 10.58
C GLY A 84 24.93 -19.41 10.16
N SER A 85 23.90 -18.83 10.76
CA SER A 85 22.54 -19.19 10.40
C SER A 85 22.05 -18.58 9.08
N GLY A 86 22.81 -17.64 8.51
CA GLY A 86 22.39 -16.99 7.27
C GLY A 86 21.13 -16.17 7.39
N LYS A 87 20.46 -15.92 6.26
CA LYS A 87 19.19 -15.19 6.27
C LYS A 87 18.07 -16.09 6.75
N GLY A 88 17.24 -15.56 7.62
CA GLY A 88 16.04 -16.27 8.04
C GLY A 88 14.99 -16.34 6.95
N SER A 89 13.89 -17.00 7.23
CA SER A 89 12.73 -17.02 6.34
C SER A 89 12.09 -15.64 6.28
N PRO A 90 11.40 -15.31 5.17
CA PRO A 90 10.64 -14.05 5.12
C PRO A 90 9.59 -14.03 6.24
N GLU A 91 9.57 -12.96 7.01
CA GLU A 91 8.61 -12.82 8.11
C GLU A 91 7.41 -11.99 7.74
N TYR A 92 7.55 -11.10 6.79
CA TYR A 92 6.43 -10.30 6.34
C TYR A 92 6.67 -9.81 4.92
N TRP A 93 5.60 -9.36 4.30
CA TRP A 93 5.61 -8.91 2.93
C TRP A 93 5.29 -7.44 2.85
N VAL A 94 5.92 -6.74 1.91
CA VAL A 94 5.72 -5.31 1.73
C VAL A 94 5.50 -4.97 0.26
N ALA A 95 4.77 -3.89 0.02
CA ALA A 95 4.69 -3.24 -1.27
C ALA A 95 5.72 -2.12 -1.29
N VAL A 96 6.52 -2.06 -2.35
CA VAL A 96 7.47 -0.96 -2.54
C VAL A 96 6.74 0.16 -3.25
N VAL A 97 6.59 1.29 -2.56
CA VAL A 97 5.82 2.43 -3.08
C VAL A 97 6.75 3.60 -3.32
N LYS A 98 6.64 4.20 -4.49
CA LYS A 98 7.39 5.40 -4.87
C LYS A 98 6.47 6.62 -4.81
N PRO A 99 7.04 7.82 -4.61
CA PRO A 99 6.23 9.04 -4.62
C PRO A 99 5.44 9.17 -5.92
N GLY A 100 4.18 9.55 -5.82
CA GLY A 100 3.28 9.67 -6.95
C GLY A 100 2.37 8.48 -7.18
N ARG A 101 2.67 7.33 -6.55
CA ARG A 101 1.85 6.12 -6.71
C ARG A 101 0.49 6.30 -6.05
N VAL A 102 -0.58 6.01 -6.80
CA VAL A 102 -1.93 5.91 -6.24
C VAL A 102 -2.04 4.53 -5.61
N MET A 103 -2.17 4.48 -4.30
CA MET A 103 -2.16 3.22 -3.55
C MET A 103 -3.55 2.62 -3.41
N PHE A 104 -4.55 3.47 -3.24
CA PHE A 104 -5.93 3.04 -3.08
C PHE A 104 -6.83 3.91 -3.93
N GLU A 105 -7.93 3.32 -4.40
CA GLU A 105 -8.96 4.06 -5.12
C GLU A 105 -10.31 3.81 -4.45
N LEU A 106 -11.18 4.78 -4.55
CA LEU A 106 -12.50 4.72 -3.95
C LEU A 106 -13.51 5.30 -4.91
N GLY A 107 -14.59 4.56 -5.17
CA GLY A 107 -15.66 5.01 -6.05
C GLY A 107 -17.02 4.76 -5.44
N GLY A 108 -18.04 5.35 -6.05
CA GLY A 108 -19.42 5.12 -5.63
C GLY A 108 -19.84 5.92 -4.40
N VAL A 109 -19.06 6.92 -3.99
CA VAL A 109 -19.39 7.78 -2.85
C VAL A 109 -19.14 9.24 -3.23
N SER A 110 -19.68 10.16 -2.43
CA SER A 110 -19.45 11.59 -2.63
C SER A 110 -18.01 11.95 -2.36
N GLU A 111 -17.58 13.09 -2.90
CA GLU A 111 -16.23 13.58 -2.64
C GLU A 111 -15.98 13.80 -1.15
N GLU A 112 -16.96 14.34 -0.44
CA GLU A 112 -16.85 14.58 1.01
C GLU A 112 -16.61 13.27 1.76
N THR A 113 -17.41 12.26 1.46
CA THR A 113 -17.24 10.93 2.07
C THR A 113 -15.87 10.34 1.71
N ALA A 114 -15.46 10.47 0.44
CA ALA A 114 -14.19 9.93 -0.01
C ALA A 114 -13.01 10.62 0.69
N ARG A 115 -13.05 11.94 0.85
CA ARG A 115 -11.98 12.65 1.53
C ARG A 115 -11.79 12.17 2.96
N GLU A 116 -12.86 11.96 3.68
CA GLU A 116 -12.76 11.47 5.06
C GLU A 116 -12.32 10.02 5.12
N ALA A 117 -12.87 9.16 4.27
CA ALA A 117 -12.47 7.76 4.23
C ALA A 117 -10.98 7.60 3.92
N LEU A 118 -10.49 8.34 2.93
CA LEU A 118 -9.09 8.26 2.54
C LEU A 118 -8.17 8.91 3.58
N ARG A 119 -8.65 9.93 4.29
CA ARG A 119 -7.91 10.50 5.41
C ARG A 119 -7.71 9.47 6.52
N LEU A 120 -8.77 8.74 6.86
CA LEU A 120 -8.68 7.68 7.87
C LEU A 120 -7.72 6.58 7.44
N ALA A 121 -7.76 6.24 6.14
CA ALA A 121 -6.81 5.25 5.60
C ALA A 121 -5.37 5.74 5.71
N SER A 122 -5.12 7.01 5.42
CA SER A 122 -3.76 7.56 5.47
C SER A 122 -3.16 7.49 6.87
N ASN A 123 -4.00 7.55 7.90
CA ASN A 123 -3.52 7.44 9.29
C ASN A 123 -2.97 6.05 9.61
N LYS A 124 -3.27 5.05 8.80
CA LYS A 124 -2.77 3.68 8.98
C LYS A 124 -1.50 3.42 8.19
N LEU A 125 -1.05 4.39 7.41
CA LEU A 125 0.12 4.25 6.55
C LEU A 125 1.30 5.04 7.13
N PRO A 126 2.54 4.61 6.86
CA PRO A 126 3.73 5.23 7.46
C PRO A 126 4.20 6.49 6.76
N ILE A 127 3.48 6.96 5.73
CA ILE A 127 3.92 8.08 4.89
C ILE A 127 2.82 9.11 4.74
N LYS A 128 3.24 10.28 4.28
CA LYS A 128 2.31 11.33 3.91
C LYS A 128 1.65 11.00 2.59
N CYS A 129 0.36 11.26 2.51
CA CYS A 129 -0.46 10.94 1.36
C CYS A 129 -1.28 12.15 0.94
N LYS A 130 -1.74 12.11 -0.31
CA LYS A 130 -2.56 13.18 -0.88
C LYS A 130 -3.83 12.60 -1.46
N PHE A 131 -4.95 13.26 -1.20
CA PHE A 131 -6.20 12.96 -1.88
C PHE A 131 -6.11 13.41 -3.34
N VAL A 132 -6.49 12.54 -4.26
CA VAL A 132 -6.52 12.88 -5.69
C VAL A 132 -7.84 12.42 -6.28
N ALA A 133 -8.29 13.14 -7.29
CA ALA A 133 -9.50 12.81 -8.02
C ALA A 133 -9.14 12.29 -9.40
N LYS A 134 -10.05 11.52 -10.01
CA LYS A 134 -9.87 11.03 -11.36
C LYS A 134 -9.87 12.22 -12.32
N GLU A 135 -8.87 12.27 -13.18
CA GLU A 135 -8.80 13.31 -14.19
C GLU A 135 -9.83 13.05 -15.27
N GLU A 136 -10.54 14.12 -15.68
CA GLU A 136 -11.43 14.07 -16.83
C GLU A 136 -10.62 14.20 -18.12
N GLY A 137 -10.99 13.43 -19.11
CA GLY A 137 -10.37 13.62 -20.41
C GLY A 137 -9.89 12.39 -21.10
#